data_df066a540965823d09716d66ec8a00a8
#
_entry.id   df066a540965823d09716d66ec8a00a8
#
_cell.length_a   1.000
_cell.length_b   1.000
_cell.length_c   1.000
_cell.angle_alpha   90.00
_cell.angle_beta   90.00
_cell.angle_gamma   90.00
#
_symmetry.space_group_name_H-M   'P 1'
#
loop_
_entity.id
_entity.type
_entity.pdbx_description
1 polymer ?
#
loop_
_entity_poly.entity_id
_entity_poly.type
_entity_poly.pdbx_seq_one_letter_code
_entity_poly.pdbx_strand_id
1 'polypeptide(L)'
;DLAQIGPEFEYHGRFPRRVNVEFAQVVDREHIIVRVWERGAGETLACGTGACAVAAAGVLNDLTERHVTVKLKGGELSVLWDEADGKIYMTGPAVTVYDGIVTV
;
A
#
# COMPACT_ATOMS: atom_id res chain seq x y z
N ASP A 1 -6.76 -15.52 -7.12
CA ASP A 1 -6.78 -15.82 -5.69
C ASP A 1 -5.45 -15.42 -5.05
N LEU A 2 -5.49 -14.43 -4.17
CA LEU A 2 -4.28 -13.89 -3.55
C LEU A 2 -3.62 -14.89 -2.59
N ALA A 3 -4.40 -15.74 -1.94
CA ALA A 3 -3.87 -16.78 -1.05
C ALA A 3 -3.05 -17.82 -1.80
N GLN A 4 -3.27 -17.99 -3.09
CA GLN A 4 -2.47 -18.88 -3.94
C GLN A 4 -1.20 -18.21 -4.44
N ILE A 5 -1.32 -17.00 -4.98
CA ILE A 5 -0.18 -16.34 -5.63
C ILE A 5 0.71 -15.55 -4.67
N GLY A 6 0.15 -15.04 -3.56
CA GLY A 6 0.90 -14.27 -2.58
C GLY A 6 2.15 -14.99 -2.06
N PRO A 7 2.05 -16.25 -1.59
CA PRO A 7 3.21 -16.98 -1.13
C PRO A 7 4.30 -17.20 -2.19
N GLU A 8 3.92 -17.33 -3.46
CA GLU A 8 4.88 -17.51 -4.55
C GLU A 8 5.82 -16.31 -4.68
N PHE A 9 5.31 -15.10 -4.44
CA PHE A 9 6.12 -13.89 -4.42
C PHE A 9 6.85 -13.72 -3.09
N GLU A 10 6.16 -13.94 -1.97
CA GLU A 10 6.72 -13.74 -0.63
C GLU A 10 7.96 -14.61 -0.41
N TYR A 11 7.90 -15.87 -0.84
CA TYR A 11 8.97 -16.86 -0.65
C TYR A 11 9.88 -17.05 -1.86
N HIS A 12 9.78 -16.15 -2.86
CA HIS A 12 10.61 -16.25 -4.04
C HIS A 12 12.08 -16.08 -3.69
N GLY A 13 12.96 -16.86 -4.37
CA GLY A 13 14.39 -16.87 -4.08
C GLY A 13 15.12 -15.53 -4.22
N ARG A 14 14.55 -14.58 -4.98
CA ARG A 14 15.06 -13.22 -5.07
C ARG A 14 14.89 -12.41 -3.79
N PHE A 15 14.03 -12.86 -2.89
CA PHE A 15 13.73 -12.18 -1.63
C PHE A 15 14.06 -13.09 -0.46
N PRO A 16 15.35 -13.25 -0.10
CA PRO A 16 15.77 -14.22 0.91
C PRO A 16 15.21 -13.95 2.30
N ARG A 17 14.77 -12.70 2.57
CA ARG A 17 14.11 -12.33 3.84
C ARG A 17 12.59 -12.22 3.68
N ARG A 18 12.04 -12.78 2.59
CA ARG A 18 10.66 -12.63 2.17
C ARG A 18 10.33 -11.17 1.84
N VAL A 19 9.10 -10.89 1.44
CA VAL A 19 8.72 -9.55 0.95
C VAL A 19 7.23 -9.33 1.11
N ASN A 20 6.84 -8.06 1.28
CA ASN A 20 5.46 -7.65 1.06
C ASN A 20 5.23 -7.47 -0.44
N VAL A 21 4.03 -7.79 -0.91
CA VAL A 21 3.66 -7.65 -2.32
C VAL A 21 2.36 -6.88 -2.43
N GLU A 22 2.36 -5.86 -3.27
CA GLU A 22 1.18 -5.08 -3.61
C GLU A 22 0.74 -5.41 -5.03
N PHE A 23 -0.53 -5.83 -5.17
CA PHE A 23 -1.17 -6.06 -6.46
C PHE A 23 -2.04 -4.86 -6.76
N ALA A 24 -1.63 -4.08 -7.76
CA ALA A 24 -2.23 -2.78 -8.07
C ALA A 24 -2.94 -2.80 -9.42
N GLN A 25 -4.13 -2.21 -9.45
CA GLN A 25 -4.87 -1.92 -10.66
C GLN A 25 -4.98 -0.40 -10.82
N VAL A 26 -4.37 0.13 -11.86
CA VAL A 26 -4.51 1.55 -12.20
C VAL A 26 -5.85 1.74 -12.90
N VAL A 27 -6.76 2.44 -12.22
CA VAL A 27 -8.11 2.73 -12.76
C VAL A 27 -8.03 3.92 -13.72
N ASP A 28 -7.35 4.97 -13.29
CA ASP A 28 -7.04 6.15 -14.09
C ASP A 28 -5.79 6.81 -13.49
N ARG A 29 -5.41 7.99 -13.99
CA ARG A 29 -4.18 8.65 -13.56
C ARG A 29 -4.21 9.13 -12.11
N GLU A 30 -5.37 9.14 -11.46
CA GLU A 30 -5.54 9.63 -10.08
C GLU A 30 -6.06 8.57 -9.12
N HIS A 31 -6.36 7.35 -9.59
CA HIS A 31 -6.98 6.29 -8.79
C HIS A 31 -6.32 4.93 -9.03
N ILE A 32 -5.94 4.29 -7.92
CA ILE A 32 -5.34 2.95 -7.92
C ILE A 32 -6.10 2.08 -6.92
N ILE A 33 -6.42 0.85 -7.31
CA ILE A 33 -6.98 -0.16 -6.40
C ILE A 33 -5.87 -1.14 -6.05
N VAL A 34 -5.69 -1.42 -4.76
CA VAL A 34 -4.57 -2.24 -4.27
C VAL A 34 -5.07 -3.34 -3.35
N ARG A 35 -4.53 -4.54 -3.54
CA ARG A 35 -4.58 -5.63 -2.57
C ARG A 35 -3.16 -5.93 -2.11
N VAL A 36 -3.00 -6.20 -0.83
CA VAL A 36 -1.68 -6.37 -0.20
C VAL A 36 -1.54 -7.77 0.35
N TRP A 37 -0.41 -8.40 0.06
CA TRP A 37 0.03 -9.62 0.72
C TRP A 37 1.25 -9.29 1.56
N GLU A 38 1.11 -9.30 2.88
CA GLU A 38 2.19 -8.90 3.78
C GLU A 38 3.00 -10.09 4.27
N ARG A 39 4.30 -9.86 4.38
CA ARG A 39 5.25 -10.84 4.87
C ARG A 39 4.85 -11.32 6.27
N GLY A 40 4.63 -12.64 6.40
CA GLY A 40 4.27 -13.26 7.66
C GLY A 40 2.81 -13.08 8.10
N ALA A 41 2.03 -12.27 7.40
CA ALA A 41 0.66 -11.95 7.81
C ALA A 41 -0.41 -12.35 6.78
N GLY A 42 -0.02 -12.58 5.51
CA GLY A 42 -0.95 -12.85 4.43
C GLY A 42 -1.66 -11.60 3.94
N GLU A 43 -2.84 -11.75 3.36
CA GLU A 43 -3.61 -10.58 2.90
C GLU A 43 -4.12 -9.76 4.08
N THR A 44 -3.82 -8.46 4.05
CA THR A 44 -4.25 -7.51 5.07
C THR A 44 -5.19 -6.46 4.49
N LEU A 45 -5.87 -5.72 5.37
CA LEU A 45 -6.85 -4.70 4.96
C LEU A 45 -6.19 -3.44 4.41
N ALA A 46 -5.00 -3.11 4.90
CA ALA A 46 -4.27 -1.93 4.50
C ALA A 46 -2.80 -2.05 4.87
N CYS A 47 -1.95 -1.37 4.09
CA CYS A 47 -0.53 -1.22 4.36
C CYS A 47 -0.11 0.17 3.88
N GLY A 48 0.19 1.08 4.81
CA GLY A 48 0.53 2.46 4.47
C GLY A 48 1.79 2.58 3.63
N THR A 49 2.85 1.86 4.00
CA THR A 49 4.10 1.87 3.22
C THR A 49 3.91 1.25 1.84
N GLY A 50 3.08 0.21 1.73
CA GLY A 50 2.72 -0.40 0.45
C GLY A 50 1.95 0.55 -0.45
N ALA A 51 1.01 1.31 0.10
CA ALA A 51 0.27 2.33 -0.65
C ALA A 51 1.23 3.41 -1.20
N CYS A 52 2.19 3.85 -0.40
CA CYS A 52 3.20 4.81 -0.84
C CYS A 52 4.10 4.22 -1.94
N ALA A 53 4.49 2.97 -1.82
CA ALA A 53 5.32 2.29 -2.82
C ALA A 53 4.58 2.16 -4.16
N VAL A 54 3.29 1.82 -4.12
CA VAL A 54 2.45 1.73 -5.33
C VAL A 54 2.30 3.09 -6.00
N ALA A 55 2.07 4.15 -5.22
CA ALA A 55 1.98 5.51 -5.75
C ALA A 55 3.29 5.92 -6.44
N ALA A 56 4.43 5.65 -5.81
CA ALA A 56 5.74 5.94 -6.39
C ALA A 56 5.97 5.14 -7.68
N ALA A 57 5.64 3.85 -7.67
CA ALA A 57 5.77 3.00 -8.85
C ALA A 57 4.90 3.51 -10.01
N GLY A 58 3.70 3.97 -9.72
CA GLY A 58 2.80 4.55 -10.72
C GLY A 58 3.40 5.77 -11.40
N VAL A 59 4.00 6.67 -10.63
CA VAL A 59 4.70 7.85 -11.16
C VAL A 59 5.91 7.45 -12.00
N LEU A 60 6.74 6.56 -11.47
CA LEU A 60 7.97 6.12 -12.15
C LEU A 60 7.70 5.40 -13.48
N ASN A 61 6.55 4.77 -13.61
CA ASN A 61 6.12 4.09 -14.84
C ASN A 61 5.22 4.96 -15.72
N ASP A 62 5.04 6.23 -15.36
CA ASP A 62 4.17 7.18 -16.06
C ASP A 62 2.73 6.69 -16.23
N LEU A 63 2.21 5.99 -15.25
CA LEU A 63 0.84 5.48 -15.23
C LEU A 63 -0.11 6.39 -14.43
N THR A 64 0.42 7.17 -13.50
CA THR A 64 -0.36 8.02 -12.60
C THR A 64 0.28 9.39 -12.42
N GLU A 65 -0.55 10.33 -11.93
CA GLU A 65 -0.07 11.60 -11.41
C GLU A 65 0.60 11.41 -10.05
N ARG A 66 1.26 12.46 -9.55
CA ARG A 66 1.94 12.45 -8.25
C ARG A 66 0.99 12.45 -7.06
N HIS A 67 -0.25 12.86 -7.26
CA HIS A 67 -1.31 12.82 -6.25
C HIS A 67 -2.36 11.80 -6.69
N VAL A 68 -2.50 10.73 -5.90
CA VAL A 68 -3.41 9.63 -6.22
C VAL A 68 -4.22 9.24 -4.99
N THR A 69 -5.40 8.71 -5.24
CA THR A 69 -6.21 8.01 -4.25
C THR A 69 -5.94 6.51 -4.40
N VAL A 70 -5.48 5.88 -3.33
CA VAL A 70 -5.22 4.44 -3.27
C VAL A 70 -6.35 3.78 -2.48
N LYS A 71 -7.11 2.93 -3.15
CA LYS A 71 -8.19 2.17 -2.53
C LYS A 71 -7.70 0.80 -2.11
N LEU A 72 -7.76 0.53 -0.81
CA LEU A 72 -7.44 -0.76 -0.20
C LEU A 72 -8.72 -1.40 0.34
N LYS A 73 -8.66 -2.66 0.76
CA LYS A 73 -9.81 -3.32 1.38
C LYS A 73 -10.34 -2.58 2.61
N GLY A 74 -9.43 -2.01 3.41
CA GLY A 74 -9.78 -1.32 4.65
C GLY A 74 -10.18 0.13 4.49
N GLY A 75 -10.07 0.71 3.30
CA GLY A 75 -10.42 2.12 3.05
C GLY A 75 -9.53 2.78 2.01
N GLU A 76 -9.65 4.09 1.91
CA GLU A 76 -8.92 4.88 0.93
C GLU A 76 -7.86 5.76 1.61
N LEU A 77 -6.72 5.90 0.93
CA LEU A 77 -5.63 6.78 1.33
C LEU A 77 -5.34 7.74 0.19
N SER A 78 -5.04 8.99 0.53
CA SER A 78 -4.52 9.98 -0.40
C SER A 78 -2.99 9.97 -0.30
N VAL A 79 -2.30 9.81 -1.42
CA VAL A 79 -0.84 9.79 -1.45
C VAL A 79 -0.33 10.85 -2.43
N LEU A 80 0.55 11.71 -1.95
CA LEU A 80 1.21 12.73 -2.75
C LEU A 80 2.73 12.54 -2.71
N TRP A 81 3.34 12.34 -3.86
CA TRP A 81 4.79 12.43 -3.98
C TRP A 81 5.15 13.85 -4.41
N ASP A 82 5.50 14.67 -3.43
CA ASP A 82 5.79 16.09 -3.66
C ASP A 82 7.10 16.26 -4.42
N GLU A 83 7.01 16.92 -5.56
CA GLU A 83 8.16 17.17 -6.41
C GLU A 83 9.12 18.22 -5.82
N ALA A 84 8.60 19.16 -5.02
CA ALA A 84 9.40 20.24 -4.46
C ALA A 84 10.36 19.75 -3.38
N ASP A 85 9.93 18.87 -2.48
CA ASP A 85 10.75 18.34 -1.37
C ASP A 85 11.17 16.88 -1.54
N GLY A 86 10.65 16.19 -2.55
CA GLY A 86 10.94 14.79 -2.83
C GLY A 86 10.31 13.79 -1.86
N LYS A 87 9.46 14.26 -0.94
CA LYS A 87 8.84 13.42 0.08
C LYS A 87 7.50 12.87 -0.36
N ILE A 88 7.11 11.75 0.23
CA ILE A 88 5.80 11.16 0.02
C ILE A 88 4.94 11.41 1.26
N TYR A 89 3.79 12.04 1.04
CA TYR A 89 2.80 12.36 2.06
C TYR A 89 1.61 11.44 1.91
N MET A 90 1.23 10.77 2.98
CA MET A 90 0.07 9.90 3.02
C MET A 90 -0.97 10.48 3.99
N THR A 91 -2.20 10.60 3.54
CA THR A 91 -3.30 11.10 4.35
C THR A 91 -4.43 10.08 4.34
N GLY A 92 -4.95 9.77 5.51
CA GLY A 92 -6.08 8.85 5.67
C GLY A 92 -6.91 9.21 6.89
N PRO A 93 -8.09 8.58 7.02
CA PRO A 93 -8.94 8.79 8.18
C PRO A 93 -8.35 8.12 9.42
N ALA A 94 -8.67 8.68 10.58
CA ALA A 94 -8.40 8.09 11.87
C ALA A 94 -9.69 8.12 12.69
N VAL A 95 -10.18 6.93 13.06
CA VAL A 95 -11.42 6.80 13.81
C VAL A 95 -11.10 6.12 15.15
N THR A 96 -11.53 6.74 16.25
CA THR A 96 -11.38 6.15 17.58
C THR A 96 -12.22 4.87 17.67
N VAL A 97 -11.58 3.77 17.99
CA VAL A 97 -12.24 2.47 18.18
C VAL A 97 -12.61 2.27 19.64
N TYR A 98 -11.68 2.58 20.55
CA TYR A 98 -11.91 2.58 21.98
C TYR A 98 -10.83 3.38 22.70
N ASP A 99 -11.11 3.78 23.92
CA ASP A 99 -10.13 4.33 24.86
C ASP A 99 -9.84 3.28 25.94
N GLY A 100 -8.60 3.21 26.37
CA GLY A 100 -8.21 2.22 27.39
C GLY A 100 -7.07 2.71 28.24
N ILE A 101 -6.87 2.03 29.38
CA ILE A 101 -5.77 2.28 30.31
C ILE A 101 -4.94 1.01 30.39
N VAL A 102 -3.63 1.17 30.29
CA VAL A 102 -2.69 0.05 30.45
C VAL A 102 -1.74 0.35 31.61
N THR A 103 -1.52 -0.64 32.47
CA THR A 103 -0.54 -0.56 33.57
C THR A 103 0.79 -1.11 33.08
N VAL A 104 1.83 -0.34 33.21
CA VAL A 104 3.21 -0.71 32.84
C VAL A 104 4.06 -0.95 34.07
#